data_48eaf794135268507a2e65f356930994
#
_entry.id   48eaf794135268507a2e65f356930994
#
_cell.length_a   1.000
_cell.length_b   1.000
_cell.length_c   1.000
_cell.angle_alpha   90.00
_cell.angle_beta   90.00
_cell.angle_gamma   90.00
#
_symmetry.space_group_name_H-M   'P 1'
#
loop_
_entity.id
_entity.type
_entity.pdbx_description
1 polymer ?
#
loop_
_entity_poly.entity_id
_entity_poly.type
_entity_poly.pdbx_seq_one_letter_code
_entity_poly.pdbx_strand_id
1 'polypeptide(L)'
;MRDHNPQPTAQIPYPHVEFTDKKGQPVSGDVYSRLMRDRIVFLGTPINDTVANLICAQLIHLESENPDSDISLYINSPGGDITALFAIYDTMSFIRSDVSTICFGEAASAAAVLLAAGAKGKRLALPHARVLLHQPWGQAGGQATDVELAAREILRMRAQLDDILALHTGQTSEKVHDDTERDFVMSAEEAVAYGIIDEVISARAMADTSGPITRAS
;
A
#
# COMPACT_ATOMS: atom_id res chain seq x y z
N MET A 1 -9.05 36.55 12.30
CA MET A 1 -8.44 35.96 11.11
C MET A 1 -6.98 35.67 11.44
N ARG A 2 -6.60 34.40 11.63
CA ARG A 2 -5.19 34.01 11.79
C ARG A 2 -4.72 33.58 10.41
N ASP A 3 -3.76 34.35 9.85
CA ASP A 3 -3.12 34.00 8.59
C ASP A 3 -2.46 32.63 8.71
N HIS A 4 -3.04 31.64 8.06
CA HIS A 4 -2.39 30.35 7.83
C HIS A 4 -1.38 30.55 6.68
N ASN A 5 -0.20 31.06 7.06
CA ASN A 5 0.95 31.00 6.18
C ASN A 5 1.42 29.52 6.14
N PRO A 6 1.31 28.79 5.04
CA PRO A 6 1.80 27.43 4.98
C PRO A 6 3.32 27.48 5.18
N GLN A 7 3.79 26.91 6.30
CA GLN A 7 5.21 26.70 6.52
C GLN A 7 5.74 25.86 5.36
N PRO A 8 6.87 26.25 4.73
CA PRO A 8 7.48 25.40 3.74
C PRO A 8 7.82 24.07 4.37
N THR A 9 7.18 23.00 3.92
CA THR A 9 7.53 21.64 4.28
C THR A 9 8.98 21.43 3.83
N ALA A 10 9.91 21.40 4.77
CA ALA A 10 11.30 21.07 4.48
C ALA A 10 11.31 19.67 3.86
N GLN A 11 11.54 19.59 2.56
CA GLN A 11 11.75 18.31 1.91
C GLN A 11 13.09 17.77 2.41
N ILE A 12 13.06 16.70 3.16
CA ILE A 12 14.27 15.97 3.53
C ILE A 12 14.83 15.40 2.22
N PRO A 13 16.05 15.80 1.80
CA PRO A 13 16.61 15.25 0.57
C PRO A 13 16.82 13.74 0.73
N TYR A 14 16.43 12.99 -0.27
CA TYR A 14 16.69 11.54 -0.28
C TYR A 14 18.20 11.29 -0.28
N PRO A 15 18.70 10.40 0.61
CA PRO A 15 20.10 10.09 0.65
C PRO A 15 20.56 9.45 -0.66
N HIS A 16 21.67 9.94 -1.19
CA HIS A 16 22.35 9.31 -2.31
C HIS A 16 23.15 8.11 -1.82
N VAL A 17 23.09 7.03 -2.59
CA VAL A 17 23.79 5.78 -2.33
C VAL A 17 24.58 5.37 -3.56
N GLU A 18 25.78 4.85 -3.34
CA GLU A 18 26.59 4.22 -4.40
C GLU A 18 26.32 2.71 -4.42
N PHE A 19 26.14 2.15 -5.60
CA PHE A 19 25.93 0.73 -5.79
C PHE A 19 26.48 0.30 -7.15
N THR A 20 26.64 -0.99 -7.36
CA THR A 20 27.07 -1.53 -8.65
C THR A 20 25.88 -1.98 -9.50
N ASP A 21 25.92 -1.71 -10.79
CA ASP A 21 24.93 -2.24 -11.74
C ASP A 21 25.13 -3.75 -12.02
N LYS A 22 24.27 -4.34 -12.85
CA LYS A 22 24.34 -5.76 -13.26
C LYS A 22 25.64 -6.09 -14.04
N LYS A 23 26.39 -5.06 -14.47
CA LYS A 23 27.68 -5.19 -15.19
C LYS A 23 28.88 -4.90 -14.29
N GLY A 24 28.66 -4.69 -13.00
CA GLY A 24 29.71 -4.35 -12.03
C GLY A 24 30.20 -2.90 -12.10
N GLN A 25 29.50 -2.01 -12.84
CA GLN A 25 29.87 -0.60 -12.91
C GLN A 25 29.29 0.19 -11.72
N PRO A 26 30.07 1.12 -11.12
CA PRO A 26 29.54 1.97 -10.05
C PRO A 26 28.47 2.90 -10.61
N VAL A 27 27.35 2.96 -9.89
CA VAL A 27 26.19 3.84 -10.18
C VAL A 27 25.83 4.56 -8.91
N SER A 28 25.51 5.84 -9.04
CA SER A 28 24.95 6.65 -7.95
C SER A 28 23.48 6.93 -8.20
N GLY A 29 22.67 6.86 -7.15
CA GLY A 29 21.24 7.16 -7.22
C GLY A 29 20.67 7.43 -5.83
N ASP A 30 19.39 7.78 -5.75
CA ASP A 30 18.70 7.87 -4.48
C ASP A 30 18.38 6.46 -3.91
N VAL A 31 18.08 6.41 -2.62
CA VAL A 31 17.82 5.16 -1.91
C VAL A 31 16.61 4.40 -2.48
N TYR A 32 15.57 5.09 -2.94
CA TYR A 32 14.38 4.43 -3.50
C TYR A 32 14.67 3.78 -4.84
N SER A 33 15.44 4.46 -5.70
CA SER A 33 15.95 3.88 -6.96
C SER A 33 16.79 2.62 -6.70
N ARG A 34 17.59 2.62 -5.63
CA ARG A 34 18.36 1.44 -5.24
C ARG A 34 17.45 0.30 -4.76
N LEU A 35 16.46 0.60 -3.92
CA LEU A 35 15.51 -0.38 -3.41
C LEU A 35 14.62 -0.96 -4.52
N MET A 36 14.21 -0.13 -5.49
CA MET A 36 13.42 -0.60 -6.64
C MET A 36 14.17 -1.66 -7.46
N ARG A 37 15.50 -1.63 -7.54
CA ARG A 37 16.30 -2.71 -8.16
C ARG A 37 16.19 -4.05 -7.41
N ASP A 38 15.93 -3.99 -6.11
CA ASP A 38 15.63 -5.18 -5.29
C ASP A 38 14.13 -5.50 -5.29
N ARG A 39 13.38 -4.92 -6.23
CA ARG A 39 11.93 -5.07 -6.42
C ARG A 39 11.13 -4.61 -5.21
N ILE A 40 11.61 -3.59 -4.51
CA ILE A 40 10.98 -2.98 -3.35
C ILE A 40 10.39 -1.63 -3.74
N VAL A 41 9.08 -1.50 -3.58
CA VAL A 41 8.29 -0.29 -3.83
C VAL A 41 7.77 0.25 -2.48
N PHE A 42 7.77 1.58 -2.30
CA PHE A 42 7.30 2.21 -1.08
C PHE A 42 6.03 3.03 -1.31
N LEU A 43 5.02 2.76 -0.49
CA LEU A 43 3.84 3.59 -0.31
C LEU A 43 3.91 4.21 1.10
N GLY A 44 4.63 5.34 1.21
CA GLY A 44 4.92 6.02 2.47
C GLY A 44 4.23 7.38 2.64
N THR A 45 3.20 7.67 1.85
CA THR A 45 2.49 8.96 1.81
C THR A 45 0.99 8.76 1.65
N PRO A 46 0.15 9.81 1.83
CA PRO A 46 -1.24 9.75 1.41
C PRO A 46 -1.39 9.39 -0.07
N ILE A 47 -2.41 8.58 -0.38
CA ILE A 47 -2.72 8.11 -1.73
C ILE A 47 -3.48 9.19 -2.49
N ASN A 48 -2.92 9.62 -3.62
CA ASN A 48 -3.53 10.50 -4.59
C ASN A 48 -3.15 10.06 -6.01
N ASP A 49 -3.66 10.74 -7.03
CA ASP A 49 -3.40 10.39 -8.45
C ASP A 49 -1.90 10.32 -8.78
N THR A 50 -1.10 11.25 -8.28
CA THR A 50 0.34 11.28 -8.54
C THR A 50 1.04 10.06 -7.93
N VAL A 51 0.72 9.73 -6.69
CA VAL A 51 1.25 8.55 -6.00
C VAL A 51 0.79 7.26 -6.69
N ALA A 52 -0.49 7.17 -7.04
CA ALA A 52 -1.03 6.01 -7.74
C ALA A 52 -0.33 5.78 -9.09
N ASN A 53 -0.22 6.82 -9.91
CA ASN A 53 0.47 6.73 -11.20
C ASN A 53 1.93 6.29 -11.05
N LEU A 54 2.64 6.79 -10.02
CA LEU A 54 4.02 6.39 -9.75
C LEU A 54 4.12 4.92 -9.33
N ILE A 55 3.27 4.47 -8.41
CA ILE A 55 3.25 3.06 -7.95
C ILE A 55 2.89 2.13 -9.12
N CYS A 56 1.84 2.43 -9.89
CA CYS A 56 1.46 1.64 -11.06
C CYS A 56 2.59 1.54 -12.07
N ALA A 57 3.27 2.65 -12.38
CA ALA A 57 4.41 2.64 -13.30
C ALA A 57 5.57 1.79 -12.78
N GLN A 58 5.86 1.81 -11.48
CA GLN A 58 6.89 0.97 -10.86
C GLN A 58 6.51 -0.52 -10.92
N LEU A 59 5.26 -0.86 -10.62
CA LEU A 59 4.78 -2.25 -10.69
C LEU A 59 4.88 -2.81 -12.11
N ILE A 60 4.40 -2.06 -13.11
CA ILE A 60 4.48 -2.45 -14.54
C ILE A 60 5.93 -2.57 -15.00
N HIS A 61 6.80 -1.64 -14.60
CA HIS A 61 8.23 -1.70 -14.95
C HIS A 61 8.88 -2.96 -14.37
N LEU A 62 8.66 -3.24 -13.08
CA LEU A 62 9.26 -4.41 -12.43
C LEU A 62 8.72 -5.71 -13.02
N GLU A 63 7.44 -5.80 -13.33
CA GLU A 63 6.85 -6.95 -14.02
C GLU A 63 7.50 -7.15 -15.39
N SER A 64 7.70 -6.09 -16.18
CA SER A 64 8.33 -6.17 -17.50
C SER A 64 9.79 -6.63 -17.45
N GLU A 65 10.51 -6.39 -16.35
CA GLU A 65 11.88 -6.89 -16.15
C GLU A 65 11.91 -8.39 -15.83
N ASN A 66 11.03 -8.85 -14.97
CA ASN A 66 10.92 -10.28 -14.60
C ASN A 66 9.53 -10.58 -14.01
N PRO A 67 8.60 -11.12 -14.80
CA PRO A 67 7.23 -11.40 -14.35
C PRO A 67 7.13 -12.57 -13.35
N ASP A 68 8.15 -13.40 -13.23
CA ASP A 68 8.14 -14.59 -12.37
C ASP A 68 8.72 -14.33 -10.97
N SER A 69 9.14 -13.09 -10.70
CA SER A 69 9.67 -12.68 -9.39
C SER A 69 8.69 -11.77 -8.67
N ASP A 70 8.58 -11.95 -7.35
CA ASP A 70 7.73 -11.13 -6.49
C ASP A 70 8.16 -9.67 -6.47
N ILE A 71 7.19 -8.80 -6.23
CA ILE A 71 7.39 -7.38 -5.94
C ILE A 71 6.98 -7.15 -4.48
N SER A 72 7.82 -6.45 -3.70
CA SER A 72 7.52 -6.13 -2.31
C SER A 72 7.00 -4.69 -2.21
N LEU A 73 5.74 -4.53 -1.82
CA LEU A 73 5.12 -3.23 -1.56
C LEU A 73 5.14 -2.94 -0.05
N TYR A 74 6.01 -2.02 0.37
CA TYR A 74 6.12 -1.55 1.75
C TYR A 74 5.14 -0.41 1.99
N ILE A 75 4.29 -0.55 3.01
CA ILE A 75 3.15 0.35 3.26
C ILE A 75 3.30 1.03 4.63
N ASN A 76 3.31 2.37 4.62
CA ASN A 76 3.15 3.24 5.79
C ASN A 76 2.35 4.48 5.35
N SER A 77 1.03 4.34 5.28
CA SER A 77 0.17 5.33 4.65
C SER A 77 -1.17 5.48 5.40
N PRO A 78 -1.65 6.71 5.57
CA PRO A 78 -2.97 6.98 6.13
C PRO A 78 -4.12 6.68 5.15
N GLY A 79 -3.82 6.17 3.95
CA GLY A 79 -4.81 6.01 2.89
C GLY A 79 -4.99 7.25 2.02
N GLY A 80 -6.16 7.44 1.44
CA GLY A 80 -6.44 8.59 0.58
C GLY A 80 -7.54 8.35 -0.44
N ASP A 81 -7.35 8.85 -1.68
CA ASP A 81 -8.36 8.82 -2.73
C ASP A 81 -8.70 7.40 -3.19
N ILE A 82 -10.00 7.12 -3.33
CA ILE A 82 -10.51 5.78 -3.69
C ILE A 82 -10.23 5.44 -5.15
N THR A 83 -10.31 6.41 -6.05
CA THR A 83 -10.03 6.17 -7.48
C THR A 83 -8.54 5.85 -7.67
N ALA A 84 -7.69 6.57 -6.95
CA ALA A 84 -6.26 6.29 -6.90
C ALA A 84 -5.94 4.92 -6.28
N LEU A 85 -6.66 4.52 -5.22
CA LEU A 85 -6.61 3.16 -4.68
C LEU A 85 -6.94 2.11 -5.76
N PHE A 86 -8.08 2.26 -6.46
CA PHE A 86 -8.48 1.28 -7.47
C PHE A 86 -7.46 1.16 -8.59
N ALA A 87 -6.82 2.26 -9.02
CA ALA A 87 -5.75 2.21 -10.01
C ALA A 87 -4.58 1.31 -9.57
N ILE A 88 -4.15 1.42 -8.29
CA ILE A 88 -3.09 0.56 -7.74
C ILE A 88 -3.60 -0.89 -7.60
N TYR A 89 -4.78 -1.09 -7.03
CA TYR A 89 -5.38 -2.40 -6.81
C TYR A 89 -5.52 -3.19 -8.11
N ASP A 90 -6.11 -2.56 -9.14
CA ASP A 90 -6.28 -3.20 -10.44
C ASP A 90 -4.93 -3.49 -11.11
N THR A 91 -3.93 -2.61 -10.94
CA THR A 91 -2.57 -2.85 -11.44
C THR A 91 -1.94 -4.05 -10.74
N MET A 92 -2.05 -4.15 -9.40
CA MET A 92 -1.57 -5.32 -8.65
C MET A 92 -2.22 -6.62 -9.11
N SER A 93 -3.51 -6.56 -9.46
CA SER A 93 -4.26 -7.73 -9.95
C SER A 93 -3.97 -8.06 -11.42
N PHE A 94 -3.59 -7.05 -12.22
CA PHE A 94 -3.35 -7.20 -13.67
C PHE A 94 -1.98 -7.79 -13.98
N ILE A 95 -0.95 -7.42 -13.24
CA ILE A 95 0.43 -7.90 -13.47
C ILE A 95 0.56 -9.38 -13.09
N ARG A 96 1.53 -10.07 -13.70
CA ARG A 96 1.80 -11.49 -13.43
C ARG A 96 2.62 -11.74 -12.17
N SER A 97 3.46 -10.76 -11.80
CA SER A 97 4.28 -10.85 -10.58
C SER A 97 3.38 -10.82 -9.34
N ASP A 98 3.60 -11.72 -8.38
CA ASP A 98 2.96 -11.62 -7.07
C ASP A 98 3.42 -10.36 -6.36
N VAL A 99 2.48 -9.63 -5.77
CA VAL A 99 2.79 -8.47 -4.92
C VAL A 99 2.71 -8.89 -3.46
N SER A 100 3.86 -8.99 -2.80
CA SER A 100 3.95 -9.14 -1.35
C SER A 100 3.75 -7.78 -0.70
N THR A 101 2.87 -7.68 0.29
CA THR A 101 2.57 -6.43 1.00
C THR A 101 3.09 -6.47 2.43
N ILE A 102 3.76 -5.40 2.87
CA ILE A 102 4.36 -5.33 4.21
C ILE A 102 3.98 -4.01 4.87
N CYS A 103 3.20 -4.07 5.96
CA CYS A 103 2.90 -2.88 6.77
C CYS A 103 4.00 -2.61 7.79
N PHE A 104 4.60 -1.41 7.74
CA PHE A 104 5.53 -0.91 8.73
C PHE A 104 5.06 0.46 9.24
N GLY A 105 4.50 0.52 10.43
CA GLY A 105 3.87 1.71 10.97
C GLY A 105 2.36 1.67 10.82
N GLU A 106 1.78 2.23 9.76
CA GLU A 106 0.33 2.29 9.58
C GLU A 106 -0.12 1.91 8.16
N ALA A 107 -1.20 1.15 8.09
CA ALA A 107 -2.00 1.00 6.88
C ALA A 107 -3.45 1.35 7.21
N ALA A 108 -3.89 2.54 6.80
CA ALA A 108 -5.23 3.02 7.10
C ALA A 108 -6.07 3.21 5.82
N SER A 109 -7.39 2.96 5.92
CA SER A 109 -8.34 3.24 4.84
C SER A 109 -7.91 2.56 3.52
N ALA A 110 -7.76 3.32 2.43
CA ALA A 110 -7.29 2.84 1.13
C ALA A 110 -5.99 2.02 1.21
N ALA A 111 -5.05 2.37 2.11
CA ALA A 111 -3.80 1.64 2.28
C ALA A 111 -4.01 0.26 2.93
N ALA A 112 -5.00 0.11 3.81
CA ALA A 112 -5.36 -1.18 4.40
C ALA A 112 -5.98 -2.12 3.37
N VAL A 113 -6.74 -1.60 2.41
CA VAL A 113 -7.26 -2.38 1.28
C VAL A 113 -6.11 -2.90 0.41
N LEU A 114 -5.11 -2.06 0.10
CA LEU A 114 -3.92 -2.50 -0.65
C LEU A 114 -3.09 -3.53 0.13
N LEU A 115 -2.99 -3.38 1.45
CA LEU A 115 -2.33 -4.37 2.31
C LEU A 115 -3.02 -5.74 2.20
N ALA A 116 -4.35 -5.76 2.31
CA ALA A 116 -5.16 -6.97 2.20
C ALA A 116 -5.09 -7.61 0.79
N ALA A 117 -4.91 -6.77 -0.24
CA ALA A 117 -4.86 -7.19 -1.65
C ALA A 117 -3.53 -7.85 -2.06
N GLY A 118 -2.56 -7.92 -1.19
CA GLY A 118 -1.32 -8.67 -1.43
C GLY A 118 -1.56 -10.15 -1.73
N ALA A 119 -0.60 -10.80 -2.37
CA ALA A 119 -0.67 -12.21 -2.69
C ALA A 119 -0.83 -13.04 -1.41
N LYS A 120 -1.75 -14.01 -1.43
CA LYS A 120 -2.06 -14.85 -0.27
C LYS A 120 -0.81 -15.58 0.25
N GLY A 121 -0.58 -15.52 1.56
CA GLY A 121 0.61 -16.03 2.22
C GLY A 121 1.81 -15.07 2.17
N LYS A 122 1.66 -13.89 1.55
CA LYS A 122 2.72 -12.87 1.39
C LYS A 122 2.30 -11.48 1.91
N ARG A 123 1.26 -11.43 2.75
CA ARG A 123 0.75 -10.20 3.38
C ARG A 123 1.27 -10.13 4.81
N LEU A 124 2.09 -9.16 5.12
CA LEU A 124 2.90 -9.12 6.34
C LEU A 124 2.72 -7.81 7.09
N ALA A 125 2.97 -7.83 8.39
CA ALA A 125 3.13 -6.60 9.18
C ALA A 125 4.26 -6.73 10.21
N LEU A 126 4.85 -5.61 10.59
CA LEU A 126 5.73 -5.53 11.75
C LEU A 126 4.90 -5.52 13.05
N PRO A 127 5.46 -5.94 14.21
CA PRO A 127 4.69 -6.16 15.45
C PRO A 127 3.94 -4.94 15.98
N HIS A 128 4.43 -3.74 15.70
CA HIS A 128 3.82 -2.49 16.16
C HIS A 128 3.06 -1.76 15.03
N ALA A 129 2.84 -2.43 13.90
CA ALA A 129 2.02 -1.89 12.84
C ALA A 129 0.56 -1.79 13.28
N ARG A 130 -0.10 -0.76 12.77
CA ARG A 130 -1.52 -0.49 13.00
C ARG A 130 -2.27 -0.58 11.67
N VAL A 131 -3.38 -1.28 11.68
CA VAL A 131 -4.31 -1.33 10.54
C VAL A 131 -5.62 -0.66 10.92
N LEU A 132 -6.14 0.20 10.05
CA LEU A 132 -7.42 0.88 10.27
C LEU A 132 -8.29 0.73 9.03
N LEU A 133 -9.51 0.22 9.23
CA LEU A 133 -10.56 0.19 8.23
C LEU A 133 -11.68 1.17 8.63
N HIS A 134 -12.27 1.82 7.65
CA HIS A 134 -13.49 2.62 7.80
C HIS A 134 -14.18 2.79 6.44
N GLN A 135 -15.46 3.17 6.47
CA GLN A 135 -16.21 3.45 5.26
C GLN A 135 -15.62 4.65 4.49
N PRO A 136 -15.85 4.73 3.17
CA PRO A 136 -15.42 5.88 2.38
C PRO A 136 -16.04 7.17 2.90
N TRP A 137 -15.19 8.21 2.90
CA TRP A 137 -15.61 9.55 3.26
C TRP A 137 -15.70 10.42 1.99
N GLY A 138 -16.76 11.20 1.86
CA GLY A 138 -16.93 12.11 0.73
C GLY A 138 -17.76 13.32 1.08
N GLN A 139 -17.60 14.37 0.30
CA GLN A 139 -18.44 15.57 0.36
C GLN A 139 -19.19 15.72 -0.97
N ALA A 140 -20.45 16.07 -0.89
CA ALA A 140 -21.27 16.43 -2.03
C ALA A 140 -21.82 17.84 -1.87
N GLY A 141 -21.85 18.61 -2.94
CA GLY A 141 -22.38 19.98 -2.96
C GLY A 141 -22.98 20.29 -4.33
N GLY A 142 -23.77 21.34 -4.42
CA GLY A 142 -24.44 21.76 -5.65
C GLY A 142 -25.96 21.63 -5.59
N GLN A 143 -26.62 21.39 -6.72
CA GLN A 143 -28.06 21.18 -6.80
C GLN A 143 -28.45 19.82 -6.19
N ALA A 144 -29.72 19.66 -5.80
CA ALA A 144 -30.20 18.44 -5.17
C ALA A 144 -29.90 17.18 -6.01
N THR A 145 -30.03 17.25 -7.31
CA THR A 145 -29.71 16.15 -8.24
C THR A 145 -28.21 15.80 -8.22
N ASP A 146 -27.33 16.80 -8.13
CA ASP A 146 -25.86 16.56 -8.07
C ASP A 146 -25.49 15.88 -6.76
N VAL A 147 -26.11 16.29 -5.64
CA VAL A 147 -25.92 15.66 -4.33
C VAL A 147 -26.39 14.20 -4.37
N GLU A 148 -27.54 13.92 -4.98
CA GLU A 148 -28.05 12.55 -5.12
C GLU A 148 -27.13 11.67 -5.97
N LEU A 149 -26.62 12.17 -7.09
CA LEU A 149 -25.68 11.45 -7.95
C LEU A 149 -24.37 11.15 -7.20
N ALA A 150 -23.83 12.12 -6.49
CA ALA A 150 -22.61 11.92 -5.70
C ALA A 150 -22.82 10.90 -4.56
N ALA A 151 -23.96 10.94 -3.88
CA ALA A 151 -24.31 9.96 -2.85
C ALA A 151 -24.41 8.53 -3.41
N ARG A 152 -25.02 8.34 -4.56
CA ARG A 152 -25.09 7.04 -5.24
C ARG A 152 -23.70 6.51 -5.59
N GLU A 153 -22.81 7.39 -6.06
CA GLU A 153 -21.45 6.98 -6.43
C GLU A 153 -20.63 6.58 -5.20
N ILE A 154 -20.74 7.31 -4.08
CA ILE A 154 -20.10 6.95 -2.81
C ILE A 154 -20.59 5.58 -2.32
N LEU A 155 -21.90 5.32 -2.36
CA LEU A 155 -22.47 4.03 -1.99
C LEU A 155 -22.01 2.89 -2.90
N ARG A 156 -21.87 3.15 -4.20
CA ARG A 156 -21.33 2.17 -5.15
C ARG A 156 -19.87 1.83 -4.83
N MET A 157 -19.04 2.85 -4.59
CA MET A 157 -17.64 2.65 -4.21
C MET A 157 -17.51 1.92 -2.87
N ARG A 158 -18.37 2.23 -1.89
CA ARG A 158 -18.41 1.51 -0.61
C ARG A 158 -18.66 0.02 -0.83
N ALA A 159 -19.70 -0.33 -1.59
CA ALA A 159 -20.01 -1.73 -1.87
C ALA A 159 -18.84 -2.45 -2.55
N GLN A 160 -18.14 -1.80 -3.49
CA GLN A 160 -16.96 -2.37 -4.13
C GLN A 160 -15.82 -2.62 -3.13
N LEU A 161 -15.60 -1.69 -2.18
CA LEU A 161 -14.57 -1.86 -1.15
C LEU A 161 -14.92 -2.98 -0.18
N ASP A 162 -16.20 -3.09 0.22
CA ASP A 162 -16.70 -4.17 1.08
C ASP A 162 -16.47 -5.54 0.40
N ASP A 163 -16.76 -5.66 -0.89
CA ASP A 163 -16.55 -6.88 -1.67
C ASP A 163 -15.06 -7.22 -1.85
N ILE A 164 -14.21 -6.23 -2.12
CA ILE A 164 -12.75 -6.42 -2.21
C ILE A 164 -12.19 -6.92 -0.88
N LEU A 165 -12.56 -6.28 0.22
CA LEU A 165 -12.11 -6.69 1.56
C LEU A 165 -12.64 -8.10 1.90
N ALA A 166 -13.90 -8.40 1.62
CA ALA A 166 -14.47 -9.72 1.82
C ALA A 166 -13.69 -10.81 1.05
N LEU A 167 -13.39 -10.54 -0.22
CA LEU A 167 -12.61 -11.43 -1.08
C LEU A 167 -11.24 -11.77 -0.48
N HIS A 168 -10.52 -10.78 0.01
CA HIS A 168 -9.14 -10.94 0.47
C HIS A 168 -9.03 -11.42 1.92
N THR A 169 -10.01 -11.10 2.78
CA THR A 169 -9.99 -11.45 4.21
C THR A 169 -10.69 -12.77 4.51
N GLY A 170 -11.58 -13.21 3.63
CA GLY A 170 -12.46 -14.36 3.88
C GLY A 170 -13.64 -14.05 4.80
N GLN A 171 -13.86 -12.78 5.14
CA GLN A 171 -15.07 -12.32 5.82
C GLN A 171 -16.26 -12.23 4.83
N THR A 172 -17.48 -12.08 5.34
CA THR A 172 -18.63 -11.74 4.46
C THR A 172 -18.67 -10.25 4.19
N SER A 173 -19.25 -9.85 3.04
CA SER A 173 -19.41 -8.42 2.71
C SER A 173 -20.25 -7.69 3.76
N GLU A 174 -21.27 -8.35 4.35
CA GLU A 174 -22.10 -7.78 5.42
C GLU A 174 -21.27 -7.51 6.68
N LYS A 175 -20.40 -8.47 7.06
CA LYS A 175 -19.52 -8.27 8.23
C LYS A 175 -18.52 -7.16 8.00
N VAL A 176 -17.91 -7.08 6.82
CA VAL A 176 -17.01 -5.98 6.45
C VAL A 176 -17.75 -4.65 6.51
N HIS A 177 -18.97 -4.59 5.96
CA HIS A 177 -19.82 -3.41 5.99
C HIS A 177 -20.09 -2.90 7.40
N ASP A 178 -20.48 -3.80 8.32
CA ASP A 178 -20.77 -3.48 9.71
C ASP A 178 -19.52 -3.03 10.47
N ASP A 179 -18.41 -3.75 10.30
CA ASP A 179 -17.14 -3.45 10.99
C ASP A 179 -16.54 -2.09 10.52
N THR A 180 -16.74 -1.72 9.25
CA THR A 180 -16.21 -0.47 8.68
C THR A 180 -17.13 0.75 8.84
N GLU A 181 -18.30 0.59 9.46
CA GLU A 181 -19.24 1.71 9.71
C GLU A 181 -18.60 2.84 10.53
N ARG A 182 -17.67 2.51 11.40
CA ARG A 182 -16.81 3.41 12.17
C ARG A 182 -15.35 2.95 12.07
N ASP A 183 -14.44 3.75 12.63
CA ASP A 183 -13.03 3.40 12.67
C ASP A 183 -12.83 2.03 13.35
N PHE A 184 -12.43 1.06 12.59
CA PHE A 184 -12.08 -0.28 13.04
C PHE A 184 -10.56 -0.44 13.05
N VAL A 185 -9.98 -0.28 14.23
CA VAL A 185 -8.53 -0.29 14.44
C VAL A 185 -8.09 -1.66 14.91
N MET A 186 -7.04 -2.19 14.29
CA MET A 186 -6.46 -3.49 14.60
C MET A 186 -4.95 -3.38 14.86
N SER A 187 -4.46 -4.11 15.85
CA SER A 187 -3.05 -4.48 15.97
C SER A 187 -2.64 -5.42 14.84
N ALA A 188 -1.35 -5.69 14.71
CA ALA A 188 -0.86 -6.63 13.71
C ALA A 188 -1.44 -8.06 13.93
N GLU A 189 -1.54 -8.52 15.19
CA GLU A 189 -2.12 -9.82 15.53
C GLU A 189 -3.62 -9.89 15.23
N GLU A 190 -4.37 -8.82 15.53
CA GLU A 190 -5.79 -8.74 15.20
C GLU A 190 -6.01 -8.70 13.69
N ALA A 191 -5.12 -8.07 12.92
CA ALA A 191 -5.16 -8.05 11.47
C ALA A 191 -4.92 -9.44 10.85
N VAL A 192 -4.09 -10.29 11.47
CA VAL A 192 -3.97 -11.71 11.11
C VAL A 192 -5.29 -12.44 11.39
N ALA A 193 -5.85 -12.28 12.59
CA ALA A 193 -7.09 -12.95 12.98
C ALA A 193 -8.28 -12.55 12.10
N TYR A 194 -8.31 -11.30 11.64
CA TYR A 194 -9.32 -10.78 10.71
C TYR A 194 -9.12 -11.28 9.27
N GLY A 195 -7.87 -11.55 8.88
CA GLY A 195 -7.51 -12.02 7.54
C GLY A 195 -6.95 -10.93 6.62
N ILE A 196 -6.66 -9.73 7.15
CA ILE A 196 -6.01 -8.65 6.38
C ILE A 196 -4.60 -9.03 5.97
N ILE A 197 -3.86 -9.65 6.89
CA ILE A 197 -2.50 -10.13 6.67
C ILE A 197 -2.38 -11.60 7.01
N ASP A 198 -1.28 -12.22 6.59
CA ASP A 198 -1.03 -13.65 6.80
C ASP A 198 -0.11 -13.89 8.00
N GLU A 199 0.83 -12.96 8.30
CA GLU A 199 1.84 -13.14 9.34
C GLU A 199 2.36 -11.83 9.92
N VAL A 200 2.70 -11.86 11.22
CA VAL A 200 3.45 -10.79 11.90
C VAL A 200 4.92 -11.19 11.96
N ILE A 201 5.80 -10.40 11.36
CA ILE A 201 7.24 -10.66 11.30
C ILE A 201 8.01 -9.78 12.28
N SER A 202 8.68 -10.37 13.26
CA SER A 202 9.50 -9.66 14.27
C SER A 202 10.96 -9.47 13.85
N ALA A 203 11.43 -10.31 12.93
CA ALA A 203 12.76 -10.20 12.35
C ALA A 203 12.69 -10.60 10.87
N ARG A 204 13.52 -9.98 10.03
CA ARG A 204 13.68 -10.45 8.67
C ARG A 204 14.19 -11.88 8.74
N ALA A 205 13.38 -12.86 8.33
CA ALA A 205 13.87 -14.21 8.16
C ALA A 205 15.11 -14.11 7.28
N MET A 206 16.26 -14.64 7.77
CA MET A 206 17.42 -14.76 6.91
C MET A 206 16.99 -15.71 5.80
N ALA A 207 16.59 -15.16 4.67
CA ALA A 207 16.50 -15.95 3.46
C ALA A 207 17.83 -16.67 3.34
N ASP A 208 17.82 -17.95 3.07
CA ASP A 208 19.02 -18.67 2.64
C ASP A 208 19.64 -17.87 1.50
N THR A 209 20.56 -16.99 1.85
CA THR A 209 21.18 -16.07 0.94
C THR A 209 22.25 -16.81 0.19
N SER A 210 21.87 -17.43 -0.89
CA SER A 210 22.77 -17.59 -2.03
C SER A 210 22.88 -16.27 -2.82
N GLY A 211 23.09 -15.14 -2.13
CA GLY A 211 23.31 -13.82 -2.70
C GLY A 211 24.08 -12.94 -1.70
N PRO A 212 25.10 -12.17 -2.15
CA PRO A 212 26.12 -11.65 -1.28
C PRO A 212 25.66 -10.43 -0.48
N ILE A 213 25.28 -10.62 0.79
CA ILE A 213 25.52 -9.60 1.81
C ILE A 213 26.66 -10.17 2.66
N THR A 214 27.88 -9.90 2.24
CA THR A 214 29.07 -10.12 3.05
C THR A 214 28.94 -9.34 4.33
N ARG A 215 28.85 -10.06 5.49
CA ARG A 215 29.15 -9.46 6.76
C ARG A 215 30.61 -8.99 6.69
N ALA A 216 30.82 -7.67 6.81
CA ALA A 216 32.12 -7.16 7.16
C ALA A 216 32.46 -7.69 8.57
N SER A 217 33.55 -8.46 8.66
CA SER A 217 34.21 -8.86 9.88
C SER A 217 34.83 -7.68 10.60
#